data_85e20f3acc92a890292fa8ff210d568f
#
_entry.id   85e20f3acc92a890292fa8ff210d568f
#
_cell.length_a   1.000
_cell.length_b   1.000
_cell.length_c   1.000
_cell.angle_alpha   90.00
_cell.angle_beta   90.00
_cell.angle_gamma   90.00
#
_symmetry.space_group_name_H-M   'P 1'
#
loop_
_entity.id
_entity.type
_entity.pdbx_description
1 polymer ?
#
loop_
_entity_poly.entity_id
_entity_poly.type
_entity_poly.pdbx_seq_one_letter_code
_entity_poly.pdbx_strand_id
1 'polypeptide(L)'
;MSFDRPASNPPDDAEGLPIGWDAAGYDWSAPQSHRPDPGTLSLGVTHTRYSIDDWGSAPALASAKAVLTATASYQNQHILGWGAENPQPSPGRFDWSSLDRRMKMIRSTRGTPVITLCCAPDWMKGGRPGETNWKRLEVAPRPEHYADFAALAAAVARRYPDVRHFQVWNEMKGFWNAAGNRWDYESYTRLYNLVYDALKAVDSTIAVGGPYVVIDIWANAKNASHPSALAGTCGVVDQRGLDALDYWLRHKHGADFVAVDAGLSTRDQGTITATTTSGELFGALTRWLRQRTSLPIWWSEFHVGRADAAGQQKLTARAVAALLHMADQGAAAALIWEPQGDTGQPHAPALWTSTNGDGGGRPLAYGEAVARLQQVLAGRAGPDAVSWPASELGLAWGREGVLLVHNAGDRIDLQIQGRPLNLGPYEVRYLPLRAGTPVEFAVPGPSAPTAPAGQCLRLTDATASSAETR
;
A
#
# COMPACT_ATOMS: atom_id res chain seq x y z
N MET A 1 -11.54 5.46 -24.36
CA MET A 1 -10.80 4.74 -25.42
C MET A 1 -11.03 3.26 -25.19
N SER A 2 -11.66 2.60 -26.15
CA SER A 2 -11.83 1.15 -26.14
C SER A 2 -10.46 0.53 -26.27
N PHE A 3 -10.09 -0.38 -25.38
CA PHE A 3 -8.91 -1.21 -25.57
C PHE A 3 -9.25 -2.19 -26.69
N ASP A 4 -8.78 -1.91 -27.92
CA ASP A 4 -8.78 -2.88 -29.00
C ASP A 4 -7.86 -4.02 -28.58
N ARG A 5 -8.48 -5.18 -28.34
CA ARG A 5 -7.78 -6.45 -28.18
C ARG A 5 -7.05 -6.76 -29.46
N PRO A 6 -5.80 -7.17 -29.44
CA PRO A 6 -5.28 -7.94 -30.56
C PRO A 6 -6.04 -9.27 -30.55
N ALA A 7 -6.86 -9.47 -31.58
CA ALA A 7 -7.54 -10.72 -31.83
C ALA A 7 -6.48 -11.76 -32.20
N SER A 8 -6.10 -12.59 -31.26
CA SER A 8 -5.60 -13.94 -31.55
C SER A 8 -6.61 -14.89 -30.92
N ASN A 9 -7.49 -15.44 -31.75
CA ASN A 9 -8.30 -16.58 -31.35
C ASN A 9 -7.35 -17.68 -30.85
N PRO A 10 -7.60 -18.26 -29.67
CA PRO A 10 -6.89 -19.47 -29.27
C PRO A 10 -7.21 -20.60 -30.24
N PRO A 11 -6.28 -21.55 -30.46
CA PRO A 11 -6.58 -22.72 -31.26
C PRO A 11 -7.74 -23.52 -30.64
N ASP A 12 -8.61 -24.06 -31.47
CA ASP A 12 -9.88 -24.73 -31.12
C ASP A 12 -9.77 -26.01 -30.25
N ASP A 13 -8.59 -26.40 -29.83
CA ASP A 13 -8.32 -27.65 -29.09
C ASP A 13 -8.20 -27.49 -27.57
N ALA A 14 -8.92 -26.52 -26.98
CA ALA A 14 -8.87 -26.24 -25.53
C ALA A 14 -9.51 -27.34 -24.65
N GLU A 15 -10.07 -28.41 -25.20
CA GLU A 15 -10.60 -29.52 -24.44
C GLU A 15 -9.46 -30.33 -23.79
N GLY A 16 -9.32 -30.21 -22.49
CA GLY A 16 -8.37 -31.03 -21.70
C GLY A 16 -7.30 -30.27 -20.94
N LEU A 17 -7.20 -28.95 -21.07
CA LEU A 17 -6.12 -28.20 -20.48
C LEU A 17 -6.42 -27.68 -19.08
N PRO A 18 -5.41 -27.68 -18.21
CA PRO A 18 -5.54 -27.22 -16.84
C PRO A 18 -5.68 -25.69 -16.70
N ILE A 19 -5.25 -24.92 -17.71
CA ILE A 19 -5.36 -23.46 -17.75
C ILE A 19 -6.34 -23.07 -18.85
N GLY A 20 -7.39 -22.30 -18.49
CA GLY A 20 -8.27 -21.66 -19.46
C GLY A 20 -7.56 -20.43 -20.04
N TRP A 21 -7.53 -20.32 -21.37
CA TRP A 21 -6.96 -19.15 -22.07
C TRP A 21 -7.98 -18.03 -22.27
N ASP A 22 -9.23 -18.27 -21.88
CA ASP A 22 -10.27 -17.27 -21.97
C ASP A 22 -10.08 -16.22 -20.88
N ALA A 23 -9.56 -15.08 -21.27
CA ALA A 23 -9.47 -13.89 -20.43
C ALA A 23 -10.84 -13.21 -20.34
N ALA A 24 -11.84 -13.89 -19.80
CA ALA A 24 -13.05 -13.21 -19.35
C ALA A 24 -12.65 -12.17 -18.31
N GLY A 25 -13.05 -10.92 -18.47
CA GLY A 25 -12.83 -9.87 -17.50
C GLY A 25 -13.39 -10.28 -16.14
N TYR A 26 -13.00 -9.58 -15.07
CA TYR A 26 -13.54 -9.83 -13.74
C TYR A 26 -15.07 -9.59 -13.73
N ASP A 27 -15.82 -10.48 -13.10
CA ASP A 27 -17.28 -10.33 -12.97
C ASP A 27 -17.63 -9.33 -11.85
N TRP A 28 -17.81 -8.09 -12.27
CA TRP A 28 -18.18 -6.99 -11.36
C TRP A 28 -19.65 -7.01 -10.92
N SER A 29 -20.48 -7.88 -11.50
CA SER A 29 -21.88 -8.06 -11.08
C SER A 29 -22.01 -8.90 -9.80
N ALA A 30 -20.99 -9.74 -9.52
CA ALA A 30 -20.91 -10.59 -8.35
C ALA A 30 -19.52 -10.45 -7.66
N PRO A 31 -19.16 -9.25 -7.15
CA PRO A 31 -17.84 -9.00 -6.59
C PRO A 31 -17.59 -9.84 -5.36
N GLN A 32 -16.48 -10.57 -5.36
CA GLN A 32 -16.07 -11.37 -4.22
C GLN A 32 -15.36 -10.50 -3.20
N SER A 33 -15.83 -10.51 -1.95
CA SER A 33 -15.12 -9.86 -0.85
C SER A 33 -14.16 -10.84 -0.19
N HIS A 34 -12.98 -10.35 0.15
CA HIS A 34 -11.96 -11.10 0.86
C HIS A 34 -11.80 -10.55 2.28
N ARG A 35 -11.61 -11.44 3.25
CA ARG A 35 -11.23 -11.04 4.60
C ARG A 35 -9.71 -11.05 4.71
N PRO A 36 -9.13 -10.18 5.55
CA PRO A 36 -7.72 -10.27 5.87
C PRO A 36 -7.38 -11.67 6.40
N ASP A 37 -6.28 -12.23 5.86
CA ASP A 37 -5.84 -13.59 6.20
C ASP A 37 -4.42 -13.52 6.79
N PRO A 38 -4.22 -13.91 8.05
CA PRO A 38 -2.90 -13.98 8.65
C PRO A 38 -1.98 -14.90 7.85
N GLY A 39 -0.81 -14.41 7.46
CA GLY A 39 0.18 -15.16 6.68
C GLY A 39 0.13 -14.94 5.18
N THR A 40 -0.85 -14.20 4.66
CA THR A 40 -0.87 -13.71 3.27
C THR A 40 -0.89 -12.18 3.24
N LEU A 41 -0.45 -11.59 2.12
CA LEU A 41 -0.60 -10.16 1.90
C LEU A 41 -2.08 -9.82 1.76
N SER A 42 -2.63 -9.05 2.69
CA SER A 42 -3.98 -8.53 2.62
C SER A 42 -3.98 -7.15 1.98
N LEU A 43 -4.72 -6.99 0.88
CA LEU A 43 -4.80 -5.72 0.18
C LEU A 43 -5.90 -4.84 0.75
N GLY A 44 -5.66 -3.54 0.71
CA GLY A 44 -6.62 -2.56 1.21
C GLY A 44 -6.51 -1.22 0.51
N VAL A 45 -7.31 -0.27 0.99
CA VAL A 45 -7.29 1.11 0.51
C VAL A 45 -7.28 2.09 1.68
N THR A 46 -6.70 3.27 1.46
CA THR A 46 -6.87 4.43 2.32
C THR A 46 -7.80 5.43 1.62
N HIS A 47 -8.93 5.70 2.25
CA HIS A 47 -9.93 6.63 1.74
C HIS A 47 -9.46 8.08 1.86
N THR A 48 -9.74 8.86 0.83
CA THR A 48 -9.52 10.32 0.79
C THR A 48 -10.86 11.06 0.78
N ARG A 49 -10.83 12.37 0.54
CA ARG A 49 -12.04 13.19 0.42
C ARG A 49 -12.97 12.76 -0.73
N TYR A 50 -12.45 12.01 -1.69
CA TYR A 50 -13.20 11.48 -2.85
C TYR A 50 -13.75 10.08 -2.61
N SER A 51 -13.94 9.69 -1.36
CA SER A 51 -14.65 8.44 -1.05
C SER A 51 -16.07 8.43 -1.56
N ILE A 52 -16.54 7.23 -1.81
CA ILE A 52 -17.82 6.91 -2.47
C ILE A 52 -19.03 6.87 -1.52
N ASP A 53 -18.97 7.50 -0.36
CA ASP A 53 -20.09 7.53 0.60
C ASP A 53 -21.24 8.43 0.14
N ASP A 54 -20.96 9.58 -0.51
CA ASP A 54 -21.98 10.51 -1.04
C ASP A 54 -21.49 11.33 -2.24
N TRP A 55 -20.49 10.86 -2.96
CA TRP A 55 -19.86 11.57 -4.07
C TRP A 55 -20.16 10.91 -5.41
N GLY A 56 -21.11 11.45 -6.16
CA GLY A 56 -21.45 10.99 -7.51
C GLY A 56 -22.88 10.48 -7.67
N SER A 57 -23.22 10.00 -8.86
CA SER A 57 -24.51 9.42 -9.17
C SER A 57 -24.68 8.02 -8.56
N ALA A 58 -25.93 7.62 -8.27
CA ALA A 58 -26.19 6.31 -7.67
C ALA A 58 -25.61 5.11 -8.49
N PRO A 59 -25.69 5.10 -9.85
CA PRO A 59 -25.05 4.05 -10.64
C PRO A 59 -23.51 4.06 -10.53
N ALA A 60 -22.89 5.24 -10.55
CA ALA A 60 -21.44 5.38 -10.43
C ALA A 60 -20.96 4.89 -9.06
N LEU A 61 -21.69 5.26 -7.98
CA LEU A 61 -21.41 4.79 -6.63
C LEU A 61 -21.57 3.28 -6.51
N ALA A 62 -22.59 2.69 -7.12
CA ALA A 62 -22.79 1.24 -7.09
C ALA A 62 -21.65 0.50 -7.80
N SER A 63 -21.20 0.98 -8.95
CA SER A 63 -20.09 0.42 -9.71
C SER A 63 -18.77 0.52 -8.91
N ALA A 64 -18.44 1.69 -8.36
CA ALA A 64 -17.25 1.87 -7.54
C ALA A 64 -17.26 1.00 -6.27
N LYS A 65 -18.44 0.82 -5.64
CA LYS A 65 -18.59 -0.08 -4.48
C LYS A 65 -18.34 -1.55 -4.85
N ALA A 66 -18.73 -1.97 -6.05
CA ALA A 66 -18.41 -3.32 -6.52
C ALA A 66 -16.89 -3.52 -6.64
N VAL A 67 -16.18 -2.54 -7.21
CA VAL A 67 -14.72 -2.56 -7.27
C VAL A 67 -14.11 -2.59 -5.88
N LEU A 68 -14.53 -1.70 -4.99
CA LEU A 68 -14.02 -1.64 -3.63
C LEU A 68 -14.24 -2.95 -2.86
N THR A 69 -15.40 -3.58 -3.03
CA THR A 69 -15.72 -4.89 -2.44
C THR A 69 -14.74 -5.98 -2.87
N ALA A 70 -14.35 -5.97 -4.15
CA ALA A 70 -13.46 -7.00 -4.71
C ALA A 70 -11.97 -6.74 -4.43
N THR A 71 -11.58 -5.46 -4.20
CA THR A 71 -10.17 -5.07 -4.14
C THR A 71 -9.64 -4.78 -2.74
N ALA A 72 -10.51 -4.52 -1.75
CA ALA A 72 -10.08 -3.99 -0.48
C ALA A 72 -10.60 -4.81 0.71
N SER A 73 -9.76 -5.71 1.22
CA SER A 73 -9.99 -6.44 2.49
C SER A 73 -9.92 -5.49 3.68
N TYR A 74 -8.93 -4.60 3.70
CA TYR A 74 -8.84 -3.50 4.67
C TYR A 74 -9.29 -2.19 4.04
N GLN A 75 -9.99 -1.36 4.81
CA GLN A 75 -10.38 -0.02 4.39
C GLN A 75 -10.06 0.98 5.50
N ASN A 76 -9.05 1.80 5.25
CA ASN A 76 -8.53 2.76 6.21
C ASN A 76 -9.19 4.14 6.04
N GLN A 77 -9.50 4.79 7.16
CA GLN A 77 -10.04 6.13 7.22
C GLN A 77 -9.35 6.95 8.32
N HIS A 78 -8.89 8.14 7.98
CA HIS A 78 -8.41 9.11 8.96
C HIS A 78 -9.58 9.71 9.76
N ILE A 79 -9.36 10.05 11.03
CA ILE A 79 -10.41 10.65 11.88
C ILE A 79 -10.66 12.12 11.58
N LEU A 80 -9.69 12.82 11.01
CA LEU A 80 -9.77 14.23 10.64
C LEU A 80 -8.94 14.47 9.37
N GLY A 81 -9.52 15.10 8.38
CA GLY A 81 -8.92 15.28 7.05
C GLY A 81 -9.20 14.10 6.14
N TRP A 82 -8.76 14.20 4.90
CA TRP A 82 -8.97 13.19 3.86
C TRP A 82 -10.42 12.69 3.78
N GLY A 83 -11.36 13.65 3.86
CA GLY A 83 -12.80 13.42 3.76
C GLY A 83 -13.53 13.22 5.08
N ALA A 84 -12.86 13.21 6.22
CA ALA A 84 -13.48 13.26 7.52
C ALA A 84 -13.39 14.68 8.11
N GLU A 85 -14.47 15.14 8.68
CA GLU A 85 -14.54 16.41 9.43
C GLU A 85 -13.99 16.23 10.85
N ASN A 86 -13.80 17.34 11.56
CA ASN A 86 -13.24 17.33 12.91
C ASN A 86 -14.16 16.62 13.91
N PRO A 87 -13.78 15.44 14.44
CA PRO A 87 -14.64 14.68 15.35
C PRO A 87 -14.75 15.29 16.76
N GLN A 88 -13.84 16.22 17.13
CA GLN A 88 -13.87 16.90 18.42
C GLN A 88 -13.51 18.39 18.28
N PRO A 89 -14.42 19.19 17.70
CA PRO A 89 -14.15 20.61 17.43
C PRO A 89 -13.81 21.43 18.70
N SER A 90 -14.27 21.01 19.86
CA SER A 90 -13.96 21.64 21.15
C SER A 90 -13.79 20.57 22.23
N PRO A 91 -13.09 20.86 23.34
CA PRO A 91 -12.99 19.94 24.45
C PRO A 91 -14.36 19.43 24.93
N GLY A 92 -14.50 18.10 25.01
CA GLY A 92 -15.74 17.45 25.45
C GLY A 92 -16.91 17.48 24.46
N ARG A 93 -16.79 18.17 23.32
CA ARG A 93 -17.84 18.24 22.29
C ARG A 93 -17.44 17.40 21.07
N PHE A 94 -18.24 16.38 20.76
CA PHE A 94 -18.00 15.50 19.62
C PHE A 94 -18.99 15.75 18.48
N ASP A 95 -18.50 15.59 17.24
CA ASP A 95 -19.30 15.48 16.02
C ASP A 95 -18.82 14.25 15.22
N TRP A 96 -19.62 13.21 15.27
CA TRP A 96 -19.31 11.94 14.61
C TRP A 96 -19.94 11.81 13.21
N SER A 97 -20.74 12.78 12.77
CA SER A 97 -21.57 12.69 11.58
C SER A 97 -20.79 12.28 10.32
N SER A 98 -19.65 12.89 10.12
CA SER A 98 -18.77 12.60 8.98
C SER A 98 -18.15 11.22 9.09
N LEU A 99 -17.56 10.89 10.25
CA LEU A 99 -16.91 9.59 10.45
C LEU A 99 -17.93 8.44 10.45
N ASP A 100 -19.13 8.66 10.97
CA ASP A 100 -20.25 7.68 10.90
C ASP A 100 -20.60 7.32 9.47
N ARG A 101 -20.67 8.31 8.54
CA ARG A 101 -20.91 8.05 7.10
C ARG A 101 -19.80 7.18 6.51
N ARG A 102 -18.52 7.51 6.81
CA ARG A 102 -17.36 6.77 6.33
C ARG A 102 -17.39 5.32 6.82
N MET A 103 -17.63 5.10 8.11
CA MET A 103 -17.74 3.75 8.68
C MET A 103 -18.93 2.97 8.09
N LYS A 104 -20.06 3.63 7.84
CA LYS A 104 -21.21 3.01 7.16
C LYS A 104 -20.85 2.57 5.74
N MET A 105 -20.13 3.39 4.99
CA MET A 105 -19.68 3.07 3.64
C MET A 105 -18.74 1.85 3.66
N ILE A 106 -17.72 1.84 4.52
CA ILE A 106 -16.77 0.72 4.66
C ILE A 106 -17.52 -0.59 4.95
N ARG A 107 -18.46 -0.57 5.90
CA ARG A 107 -19.26 -1.77 6.22
C ARG A 107 -20.15 -2.22 5.06
N SER A 108 -20.70 -1.26 4.28
CA SER A 108 -21.55 -1.57 3.11
C SER A 108 -20.81 -2.28 1.99
N THR A 109 -19.49 -2.16 1.93
CA THR A 109 -18.60 -2.83 0.96
C THR A 109 -17.85 -4.01 1.57
N ARG A 110 -18.28 -4.48 2.76
CA ARG A 110 -17.70 -5.63 3.48
C ARG A 110 -16.22 -5.49 3.84
N GLY A 111 -15.68 -4.27 3.82
CA GLY A 111 -14.30 -3.99 4.21
C GLY A 111 -14.11 -4.14 5.72
N THR A 112 -12.93 -4.64 6.12
CA THR A 112 -12.49 -4.60 7.51
C THR A 112 -12.01 -3.19 7.82
N PRO A 113 -12.67 -2.45 8.73
CA PRO A 113 -12.30 -1.07 8.98
C PRO A 113 -10.97 -0.94 9.70
N VAL A 114 -10.17 0.02 9.24
CA VAL A 114 -8.96 0.51 9.88
C VAL A 114 -9.13 2.00 10.14
N ILE A 115 -8.72 2.48 11.29
CA ILE A 115 -8.74 3.91 11.58
C ILE A 115 -7.31 4.42 11.77
N THR A 116 -6.93 5.43 10.99
CA THR A 116 -5.74 6.23 11.24
C THR A 116 -6.10 7.39 12.18
N LEU A 117 -5.52 7.37 13.38
CA LEU A 117 -5.68 8.42 14.38
C LEU A 117 -4.81 9.62 14.01
N CYS A 118 -5.21 10.32 12.97
CA CYS A 118 -4.73 11.59 12.46
C CYS A 118 -5.91 12.34 11.86
N CYS A 119 -6.04 13.64 12.06
CA CYS A 119 -5.08 14.48 12.74
C CYS A 119 -5.70 15.04 14.02
N ALA A 120 -4.92 15.81 14.78
CA ALA A 120 -5.43 16.39 16.01
C ALA A 120 -6.35 17.59 15.74
N PRO A 121 -7.42 17.81 16.53
CA PRO A 121 -8.20 19.04 16.55
C PRO A 121 -7.34 20.29 16.77
N ASP A 122 -7.75 21.44 16.22
CA ASP A 122 -6.93 22.66 16.28
C ASP A 122 -6.69 23.18 17.69
N TRP A 123 -7.64 23.00 18.59
CA TRP A 123 -7.45 23.41 19.98
C TRP A 123 -6.32 22.62 20.68
N MET A 124 -6.00 21.40 20.22
CA MET A 124 -4.84 20.64 20.69
C MET A 124 -3.51 21.12 20.09
N LYS A 125 -3.56 21.97 19.05
CA LYS A 125 -2.40 22.52 18.33
C LYS A 125 -2.19 24.01 18.59
N GLY A 126 -2.91 24.57 19.56
CA GLY A 126 -2.90 25.98 19.90
C GLY A 126 -3.81 26.86 19.04
N GLY A 127 -4.72 26.25 18.30
CA GLY A 127 -5.85 26.94 17.65
C GLY A 127 -7.00 27.16 18.62
N ARG A 128 -8.10 27.74 18.11
CA ARG A 128 -9.29 28.03 18.93
C ARG A 128 -10.26 26.84 18.94
N PRO A 129 -10.90 26.55 20.08
CA PRO A 129 -12.03 25.62 20.10
C PRO A 129 -13.14 26.06 19.12
N GLY A 130 -13.71 25.11 18.40
CA GLY A 130 -14.76 25.33 17.40
C GLY A 130 -14.25 25.66 15.99
N GLU A 131 -12.95 25.92 15.83
CA GLU A 131 -12.36 26.19 14.52
C GLU A 131 -11.60 24.95 14.01
N THR A 132 -11.48 24.82 12.67
CA THR A 132 -10.62 23.83 11.99
C THR A 132 -9.84 24.52 10.89
N ASN A 133 -8.51 24.58 11.05
CA ASN A 133 -7.61 25.15 10.07
C ASN A 133 -7.03 24.05 9.18
N TRP A 134 -7.65 23.82 8.06
CA TRP A 134 -7.26 22.81 7.08
C TRP A 134 -5.84 22.96 6.52
N LYS A 135 -5.26 24.17 6.57
CA LYS A 135 -3.86 24.42 6.14
C LYS A 135 -2.83 23.95 7.19
N ARG A 136 -3.29 23.64 8.40
CA ARG A 136 -2.47 23.18 9.51
C ARG A 136 -2.88 21.79 9.98
N LEU A 137 -3.46 21.01 9.10
CA LEU A 137 -4.02 19.70 9.42
C LEU A 137 -2.99 18.78 10.10
N GLU A 138 -1.81 18.67 9.53
CA GLU A 138 -0.75 17.73 9.95
C GLU A 138 0.20 18.27 11.03
N VAL A 139 -0.11 19.42 11.63
CA VAL A 139 0.64 19.89 12.81
C VAL A 139 0.36 18.96 13.98
N ALA A 140 1.43 18.52 14.65
CA ALA A 140 1.31 17.67 15.84
C ALA A 140 0.57 18.38 17.00
N PRO A 141 -0.16 17.65 17.85
CA PRO A 141 -0.69 18.22 19.06
C PRO A 141 0.46 18.71 19.96
N ARG A 142 0.20 19.72 20.76
CA ARG A 142 1.18 20.18 21.76
C ARG A 142 1.33 19.14 22.87
N PRO A 143 2.51 19.02 23.51
CA PRO A 143 2.74 18.00 24.52
C PRO A 143 1.76 18.00 25.68
N GLU A 144 1.22 19.17 26.06
CA GLU A 144 0.19 19.30 27.09
C GLU A 144 -1.16 18.68 26.70
N HIS A 145 -1.40 18.43 25.40
CA HIS A 145 -2.61 17.84 24.86
C HIS A 145 -2.45 16.38 24.40
N TYR A 146 -1.32 15.73 24.69
CA TYR A 146 -1.14 14.31 24.31
C TYR A 146 -2.14 13.40 25.03
N ALA A 147 -2.46 13.69 26.29
CA ALA A 147 -3.49 12.97 27.04
C ALA A 147 -4.90 13.21 26.44
N ASP A 148 -5.19 14.43 25.99
CA ASP A 148 -6.46 14.76 25.34
C ASP A 148 -6.60 14.01 24.00
N PHE A 149 -5.52 13.90 23.22
CA PHE A 149 -5.53 13.14 21.99
C PHE A 149 -5.69 11.64 22.25
N ALA A 150 -5.05 11.09 23.25
CA ALA A 150 -5.26 9.70 23.68
C ALA A 150 -6.70 9.45 24.16
N ALA A 151 -7.32 10.42 24.85
CA ALA A 151 -8.72 10.35 25.23
C ALA A 151 -9.67 10.40 24.03
N LEU A 152 -9.35 11.19 22.98
CA LEU A 152 -10.05 11.20 21.70
C LEU A 152 -9.94 9.82 21.02
N ALA A 153 -8.74 9.24 20.96
CA ALA A 153 -8.54 7.89 20.39
C ALA A 153 -9.40 6.83 21.09
N ALA A 154 -9.44 6.86 22.43
CA ALA A 154 -10.31 5.99 23.22
C ALA A 154 -11.81 6.25 22.95
N ALA A 155 -12.22 7.51 22.74
CA ALA A 155 -13.60 7.85 22.38
C ALA A 155 -13.98 7.31 20.99
N VAL A 156 -13.07 7.38 20.02
CA VAL A 156 -13.24 6.76 18.68
C VAL A 156 -13.41 5.25 18.82
N ALA A 157 -12.55 4.57 19.58
CA ALA A 157 -12.63 3.12 19.76
C ALA A 157 -13.96 2.70 20.44
N ARG A 158 -14.45 3.45 21.43
CA ARG A 158 -15.77 3.17 22.06
C ARG A 158 -16.93 3.44 21.11
N ARG A 159 -16.82 4.44 20.22
CA ARG A 159 -17.83 4.76 19.22
C ARG A 159 -17.97 3.67 18.16
N TYR A 160 -16.85 3.05 17.78
CA TYR A 160 -16.78 2.04 16.72
C TYR A 160 -16.19 0.72 17.26
N PRO A 161 -16.96 -0.04 18.07
CA PRO A 161 -16.45 -1.23 18.74
C PRO A 161 -16.13 -2.40 17.79
N ASP A 162 -16.56 -2.34 16.54
CA ASP A 162 -16.21 -3.27 15.48
C ASP A 162 -14.86 -2.96 14.80
N VAL A 163 -14.30 -1.77 15.01
CA VAL A 163 -12.97 -1.41 14.51
C VAL A 163 -11.91 -2.03 15.40
N ARG A 164 -11.09 -2.89 14.82
CA ARG A 164 -10.05 -3.64 15.52
C ARG A 164 -8.64 -3.22 15.18
N HIS A 165 -8.45 -2.34 14.19
CA HIS A 165 -7.13 -1.91 13.72
C HIS A 165 -7.03 -0.40 13.76
N PHE A 166 -6.03 0.11 14.48
CA PHE A 166 -5.74 1.53 14.61
C PHE A 166 -4.29 1.81 14.26
N GLN A 167 -4.05 2.83 13.45
CA GLN A 167 -2.73 3.39 13.17
C GLN A 167 -2.59 4.74 13.88
N VAL A 168 -1.46 4.96 14.54
CA VAL A 168 -1.24 6.19 15.30
C VAL A 168 -0.48 7.18 14.44
N TRP A 169 -1.15 8.28 14.11
CA TRP A 169 -0.66 9.40 13.33
C TRP A 169 -0.50 9.06 11.84
N ASN A 170 0.01 10.04 11.04
CA ASN A 170 0.27 9.90 9.62
C ASN A 170 1.68 10.41 9.31
N GLU A 171 2.54 9.55 8.75
CA GLU A 171 3.89 9.86 8.25
C GLU A 171 4.79 10.66 9.21
N MET A 172 4.52 10.62 10.51
CA MET A 172 5.17 11.47 11.52
C MET A 172 5.13 12.98 11.21
N LYS A 173 4.28 13.42 10.27
CA LYS A 173 4.13 14.84 9.90
C LYS A 173 3.84 15.69 11.12
N GLY A 174 4.46 16.88 11.19
CA GLY A 174 4.39 17.73 12.39
C GLY A 174 5.35 17.37 13.52
N PHE A 175 6.05 16.24 13.44
CA PHE A 175 7.10 15.83 14.39
C PHE A 175 8.51 16.04 13.81
N TRP A 176 8.74 17.11 13.07
CA TRP A 176 10.06 17.44 12.57
C TRP A 176 10.79 18.40 13.52
N ASN A 177 11.96 18.00 14.02
CA ASN A 177 12.86 18.84 14.79
C ASN A 177 13.86 19.54 13.86
N ALA A 178 13.58 20.80 13.50
CA ALA A 178 14.42 21.56 12.58
C ALA A 178 15.82 21.85 13.15
N ALA A 179 15.96 22.04 14.46
CA ALA A 179 17.24 22.32 15.10
C ALA A 179 18.15 21.07 15.06
N GLY A 180 17.59 19.88 15.24
CA GLY A 180 18.31 18.62 15.16
C GLY A 180 18.38 18.04 13.74
N ASN A 181 17.70 18.65 12.74
CA ASN A 181 17.57 18.15 11.38
C ASN A 181 17.15 16.66 11.32
N ARG A 182 16.19 16.29 12.15
CA ARG A 182 15.70 14.92 12.28
C ARG A 182 14.23 14.87 12.72
N TRP A 183 13.64 13.70 12.67
CA TRP A 183 12.35 13.46 13.30
C TRP A 183 12.44 13.62 14.82
N ASP A 184 11.44 14.23 15.44
CA ASP A 184 11.23 14.25 16.89
C ASP A 184 10.52 12.95 17.30
N TYR A 185 11.25 11.86 17.15
CA TYR A 185 10.74 10.52 17.41
C TYR A 185 10.48 10.29 18.91
N GLU A 186 11.10 11.05 19.79
CA GLU A 186 10.85 11.03 21.23
C GLU A 186 9.42 11.52 21.52
N SER A 187 9.08 12.69 21.00
CA SER A 187 7.73 13.26 21.19
C SER A 187 6.66 12.42 20.52
N TYR A 188 6.93 11.92 19.29
CA TYR A 188 6.01 11.00 18.63
C TYR A 188 5.80 9.73 19.45
N THR A 189 6.86 9.08 19.91
CA THR A 189 6.75 7.82 20.67
C THR A 189 6.02 8.02 22.01
N ARG A 190 6.20 9.17 22.64
CA ARG A 190 5.42 9.54 23.84
C ARG A 190 3.92 9.64 23.53
N LEU A 191 3.55 10.32 22.44
CA LEU A 191 2.16 10.38 21.99
C LEU A 191 1.62 8.97 21.68
N TYR A 192 2.38 8.20 20.90
CA TYR A 192 2.03 6.82 20.54
C TYR A 192 1.73 5.97 21.78
N ASN A 193 2.60 6.00 22.78
CA ASN A 193 2.45 5.19 23.99
C ASN A 193 1.17 5.54 24.76
N LEU A 194 0.85 6.83 24.90
CA LEU A 194 -0.40 7.26 25.53
C LEU A 194 -1.64 6.79 24.76
N VAL A 195 -1.59 6.85 23.42
CA VAL A 195 -2.68 6.37 22.57
C VAL A 195 -2.79 4.84 22.65
N TYR A 196 -1.67 4.12 22.60
CA TYR A 196 -1.62 2.67 22.74
C TYR A 196 -2.27 2.22 24.05
N ASP A 197 -1.84 2.77 25.17
CA ASP A 197 -2.37 2.43 26.49
C ASP A 197 -3.87 2.74 26.59
N ALA A 198 -4.31 3.89 26.05
CA ALA A 198 -5.71 4.30 26.05
C ALA A 198 -6.61 3.36 25.21
N LEU A 199 -6.12 2.91 24.05
CA LEU A 199 -6.84 1.94 23.19
C LEU A 199 -6.90 0.57 23.86
N LYS A 200 -5.78 0.08 24.41
CA LYS A 200 -5.73 -1.21 25.12
C LYS A 200 -6.59 -1.23 26.39
N ALA A 201 -6.76 -0.08 27.02
CA ALA A 201 -7.68 0.09 28.15
C ALA A 201 -9.16 0.05 27.73
N VAL A 202 -9.50 0.41 26.49
CA VAL A 202 -10.86 0.23 25.93
C VAL A 202 -11.14 -1.24 25.65
N ASP A 203 -10.23 -1.89 24.91
CA ASP A 203 -10.31 -3.31 24.58
C ASP A 203 -8.90 -3.83 24.26
N SER A 204 -8.40 -4.79 25.01
CA SER A 204 -7.06 -5.36 24.86
C SER A 204 -6.84 -6.07 23.52
N THR A 205 -7.91 -6.42 22.81
CA THR A 205 -7.86 -7.09 21.51
C THR A 205 -7.72 -6.13 20.34
N ILE A 206 -7.78 -4.80 20.57
CA ILE A 206 -7.51 -3.80 19.54
C ILE A 206 -6.06 -3.91 19.09
N ALA A 207 -5.85 -4.05 17.79
CA ALA A 207 -4.54 -4.01 17.17
C ALA A 207 -4.11 -2.56 16.89
N VAL A 208 -2.95 -2.17 17.43
CA VAL A 208 -2.41 -0.80 17.33
C VAL A 208 -1.07 -0.83 16.62
N GLY A 209 -0.92 -0.06 15.57
CA GLY A 209 0.31 0.04 14.77
C GLY A 209 0.88 1.44 14.68
N GLY A 210 2.16 1.49 14.35
CA GLY A 210 2.98 2.66 14.11
C GLY A 210 4.35 2.24 13.57
N PRO A 211 5.32 3.13 13.43
CA PRO A 211 5.22 4.57 13.65
C PRO A 211 4.63 5.34 12.45
N TYR A 212 4.27 4.64 11.36
CA TYR A 212 3.84 5.23 10.09
C TYR A 212 4.86 6.26 9.59
N VAL A 213 6.11 5.85 9.56
CA VAL A 213 7.21 6.69 9.09
C VAL A 213 7.42 6.51 7.60
N VAL A 214 7.73 7.60 6.91
CA VAL A 214 8.17 7.56 5.51
C VAL A 214 9.63 7.12 5.45
N ILE A 215 9.91 6.10 4.65
CA ILE A 215 11.26 5.64 4.36
C ILE A 215 11.72 6.33 3.08
N ASP A 216 12.36 7.46 3.25
CA ASP A 216 12.88 8.28 2.15
C ASP A 216 14.15 7.68 1.54
N ILE A 217 14.33 7.89 0.24
CA ILE A 217 15.46 7.40 -0.55
C ILE A 217 16.10 8.53 -1.32
N TRP A 218 17.43 8.52 -1.40
CA TRP A 218 18.26 9.39 -2.21
C TRP A 218 18.84 8.62 -3.38
N ALA A 219 19.06 9.27 -4.52
CA ALA A 219 19.59 8.61 -5.70
C ALA A 219 20.98 7.99 -5.46
N ASN A 220 21.79 8.63 -4.62
CA ASN A 220 23.12 8.14 -4.25
C ASN A 220 23.60 8.77 -2.94
N ALA A 221 24.69 8.23 -2.38
CA ALA A 221 25.24 8.69 -1.10
C ALA A 221 25.81 10.11 -1.14
N LYS A 222 26.22 10.62 -2.32
CA LYS A 222 26.78 11.99 -2.43
C LYS A 222 25.68 13.04 -2.30
N ASN A 223 24.46 12.71 -2.74
CA ASN A 223 23.30 13.59 -2.67
C ASN A 223 22.58 13.48 -1.32
N ALA A 224 22.76 12.38 -0.62
CA ALA A 224 22.11 12.13 0.65
C ALA A 224 22.68 13.02 1.75
N SER A 225 21.81 13.77 2.45
CA SER A 225 22.24 14.55 3.62
C SER A 225 22.54 13.66 4.82
N HIS A 226 21.91 12.50 4.92
CA HIS A 226 22.07 11.51 6.00
C HIS A 226 22.02 10.10 5.39
N PRO A 227 23.08 9.66 4.67
CA PRO A 227 23.10 8.35 4.05
C PRO A 227 23.17 7.25 5.13
N SER A 228 22.33 6.23 4.98
CA SER A 228 22.45 5.02 5.79
C SER A 228 23.35 3.98 5.13
N ALA A 229 23.67 2.92 5.88
CA ALA A 229 24.30 1.73 5.33
C ALA A 229 23.34 0.87 4.46
N LEU A 230 22.06 1.19 4.43
CA LEU A 230 21.07 0.51 3.59
C LEU A 230 21.04 1.17 2.22
N ALA A 231 21.77 0.61 1.27
CA ALA A 231 22.00 1.18 -0.05
C ALA A 231 22.07 0.09 -1.14
N GLY A 232 21.90 0.50 -2.39
CA GLY A 232 22.01 -0.38 -3.55
C GLY A 232 21.64 0.28 -4.86
N THR A 233 21.21 -0.50 -5.85
CA THR A 233 20.81 0.02 -7.17
C THR A 233 19.57 0.90 -7.13
N CYS A 234 18.73 0.77 -6.09
CA CYS A 234 17.55 1.62 -5.88
C CYS A 234 17.90 2.96 -5.19
N GLY A 235 19.14 3.17 -4.78
CA GLY A 235 19.58 4.39 -4.11
C GLY A 235 20.09 4.14 -2.69
N VAL A 236 20.01 5.16 -1.85
CA VAL A 236 20.47 5.14 -0.45
C VAL A 236 19.32 5.60 0.44
N VAL A 237 18.99 4.79 1.43
CA VAL A 237 17.93 5.13 2.38
C VAL A 237 18.40 6.23 3.34
N ASP A 238 17.54 7.18 3.64
CA ASP A 238 17.81 8.24 4.60
C ASP A 238 17.84 7.68 6.03
N GLN A 239 18.97 7.88 6.72
CA GLN A 239 19.18 7.35 8.06
C GLN A 239 18.16 7.87 9.08
N ARG A 240 17.63 9.09 8.89
CA ARG A 240 16.71 9.72 9.84
C ARG A 240 15.37 8.99 9.97
N GLY A 241 14.86 8.41 8.86
CA GLY A 241 13.69 7.55 8.89
C GLY A 241 13.95 6.24 9.63
N LEU A 242 15.14 5.66 9.41
CA LEU A 242 15.56 4.44 10.10
C LEU A 242 15.75 4.66 11.60
N ASP A 243 16.34 5.80 11.99
CA ASP A 243 16.52 6.18 13.41
C ASP A 243 15.18 6.34 14.13
N ALA A 244 14.20 6.94 13.45
CA ALA A 244 12.85 7.11 13.99
C ALA A 244 12.16 5.76 14.21
N LEU A 245 12.28 4.84 13.26
CA LEU A 245 11.74 3.49 13.38
C LEU A 245 12.44 2.70 14.50
N ASP A 246 13.77 2.71 14.52
CA ASP A 246 14.57 2.00 15.53
C ASP A 246 14.34 2.55 16.95
N TYR A 247 14.18 3.86 17.09
CA TYR A 247 13.82 4.47 18.36
C TYR A 247 12.44 4.01 18.82
N TRP A 248 11.42 4.10 17.96
CA TRP A 248 10.08 3.67 18.29
C TRP A 248 10.02 2.18 18.64
N LEU A 249 10.69 1.31 17.88
CA LEU A 249 10.74 -0.14 18.16
C LEU A 249 11.29 -0.44 19.56
N ARG A 250 12.25 0.35 20.05
CA ARG A 250 12.85 0.16 21.38
C ARG A 250 12.05 0.77 22.53
N HIS A 251 11.27 1.84 22.28
CA HIS A 251 10.67 2.65 23.33
C HIS A 251 9.14 2.62 23.34
N LYS A 252 8.50 1.94 22.39
CA LYS A 252 7.06 1.72 22.44
C LYS A 252 6.65 0.84 23.61
N HIS A 253 5.51 1.13 24.25
CA HIS A 253 4.94 0.27 25.29
C HIS A 253 4.46 -1.08 24.72
N GLY A 254 3.97 -1.09 23.47
CA GLY A 254 3.59 -2.26 22.71
C GLY A 254 3.22 -1.87 21.29
N ALA A 255 3.05 -2.87 20.41
CA ALA A 255 2.50 -2.72 19.08
C ALA A 255 2.04 -4.08 18.57
N ASP A 256 1.05 -4.07 17.68
CA ASP A 256 0.53 -5.28 17.05
C ASP A 256 0.97 -5.39 15.58
N PHE A 257 1.42 -4.28 14.96
CA PHE A 257 2.03 -4.24 13.63
C PHE A 257 2.91 -3.00 13.46
N VAL A 258 3.82 -3.06 12.49
CA VAL A 258 4.65 -1.93 12.06
C VAL A 258 4.01 -1.31 10.81
N ALA A 259 3.75 -0.01 10.85
CA ALA A 259 3.23 0.77 9.74
C ALA A 259 4.35 1.61 9.11
N VAL A 260 4.50 1.53 7.79
CA VAL A 260 5.50 2.29 7.02
C VAL A 260 4.90 2.80 5.72
N ASP A 261 5.59 3.78 5.13
CA ASP A 261 5.37 4.32 3.80
C ASP A 261 6.70 4.43 3.03
N ALA A 262 6.65 4.27 1.72
CA ALA A 262 7.74 4.61 0.81
C ALA A 262 7.23 4.82 -0.62
N GLY A 263 8.07 5.44 -1.46
CA GLY A 263 7.76 5.66 -2.86
C GLY A 263 8.90 5.27 -3.79
N LEU A 264 8.56 4.96 -5.05
CA LEU A 264 9.52 4.76 -6.15
C LEU A 264 10.03 6.12 -6.66
N SER A 265 10.44 6.99 -5.74
CA SER A 265 11.05 8.27 -6.06
C SER A 265 12.17 8.57 -5.08
N THR A 266 13.20 9.22 -5.57
CA THR A 266 14.26 9.75 -4.73
C THR A 266 14.00 11.23 -4.44
N ARG A 267 14.45 11.69 -3.29
CA ARG A 267 14.26 13.08 -2.86
C ARG A 267 14.93 14.11 -3.79
N ASP A 268 15.95 13.70 -4.54
CA ASP A 268 16.83 14.57 -5.33
C ASP A 268 16.67 14.42 -6.85
N GLN A 269 16.19 13.31 -7.36
CA GLN A 269 16.12 13.05 -8.80
C GLN A 269 14.73 12.62 -9.32
N GLY A 270 13.71 12.62 -8.47
CA GLY A 270 12.38 12.17 -8.85
C GLY A 270 12.26 10.66 -8.93
N THR A 271 11.49 10.13 -9.88
CA THR A 271 11.18 8.69 -9.96
C THR A 271 12.44 7.84 -10.11
N ILE A 272 12.57 6.79 -9.33
CA ILE A 272 13.62 5.78 -9.49
C ILE A 272 13.42 5.13 -10.86
N THR A 273 14.28 5.51 -11.79
CA THR A 273 14.26 5.03 -13.18
C THR A 273 15.19 3.87 -13.41
N ALA A 274 15.94 3.44 -12.40
CA ALA A 274 16.74 2.22 -12.47
C ALA A 274 15.83 1.06 -12.85
N THR A 275 15.90 0.74 -14.11
CA THR A 275 14.87 0.21 -14.98
C THR A 275 14.51 -1.24 -14.76
N THR A 276 15.17 -1.94 -13.86
CA THR A 276 15.05 -3.39 -13.77
C THR A 276 14.49 -3.90 -12.46
N THR A 277 14.22 -3.05 -11.47
CA THR A 277 13.82 -3.55 -10.14
C THR A 277 12.97 -2.57 -9.32
N SER A 278 12.20 -1.71 -9.96
CA SER A 278 11.44 -0.70 -9.21
C SER A 278 10.50 -1.28 -8.14
N GLY A 279 9.84 -2.40 -8.42
CA GLY A 279 9.02 -3.11 -7.43
C GLY A 279 9.82 -3.76 -6.29
N GLU A 280 11.07 -4.18 -6.56
CA GLU A 280 11.95 -4.83 -5.59
C GLU A 280 12.27 -3.95 -4.37
N LEU A 281 12.18 -2.61 -4.50
CA LEU A 281 12.36 -1.70 -3.38
C LEU A 281 11.49 -2.07 -2.18
N PHE A 282 10.21 -2.29 -2.40
CA PHE A 282 9.25 -2.61 -1.34
C PHE A 282 9.57 -3.98 -0.71
N GLY A 283 9.98 -4.96 -1.54
CA GLY A 283 10.46 -6.25 -1.05
C GLY A 283 11.73 -6.12 -0.22
N ALA A 284 12.72 -5.35 -0.69
CA ALA A 284 13.99 -5.13 0.00
C ALA A 284 13.78 -4.44 1.37
N LEU A 285 12.92 -3.44 1.42
CA LEU A 285 12.55 -2.75 2.67
C LEU A 285 11.75 -3.68 3.60
N THR A 286 10.82 -4.48 3.07
CA THR A 286 10.08 -5.48 3.88
C THR A 286 11.04 -6.48 4.50
N ARG A 287 11.99 -7.02 3.74
CA ARG A 287 13.03 -7.94 4.24
C ARG A 287 13.89 -7.29 5.32
N TRP A 288 14.30 -6.06 5.11
CA TRP A 288 15.07 -5.29 6.10
C TRP A 288 14.29 -5.07 7.41
N LEU A 289 12.99 -4.76 7.33
CA LEU A 289 12.10 -4.62 8.49
C LEU A 289 11.96 -5.95 9.25
N ARG A 290 11.75 -7.05 8.54
CA ARG A 290 11.61 -8.39 9.15
C ARG A 290 12.86 -8.86 9.89
N GLN A 291 14.04 -8.35 9.57
CA GLN A 291 15.25 -8.60 10.34
C GLN A 291 15.28 -7.85 11.69
N ARG A 292 14.43 -6.85 11.88
CA ARG A 292 14.37 -5.99 13.07
C ARG A 292 13.21 -6.28 13.99
N THR A 293 12.16 -6.88 13.46
CA THR A 293 10.96 -7.15 14.24
C THR A 293 10.24 -8.38 13.73
N SER A 294 9.57 -9.10 14.64
CA SER A 294 8.62 -10.17 14.31
C SER A 294 7.19 -9.65 14.12
N LEU A 295 6.94 -8.37 14.36
CA LEU A 295 5.63 -7.77 14.15
C LEU A 295 5.22 -7.85 12.66
N PRO A 296 3.93 -8.02 12.36
CA PRO A 296 3.41 -7.89 11.00
C PRO A 296 3.80 -6.54 10.37
N ILE A 297 4.27 -6.55 9.11
CA ILE A 297 4.64 -5.34 8.39
C ILE A 297 3.47 -4.88 7.53
N TRP A 298 3.03 -3.65 7.74
CA TRP A 298 1.98 -2.99 6.99
C TRP A 298 2.54 -1.85 6.16
N TRP A 299 2.38 -1.94 4.87
CA TRP A 299 2.54 -0.83 3.94
C TRP A 299 1.27 0.02 4.03
N SER A 300 1.25 0.94 4.99
CA SER A 300 0.09 1.80 5.24
C SER A 300 -0.16 2.81 4.13
N GLU A 301 0.89 3.04 3.34
CA GLU A 301 0.90 3.78 2.10
C GLU A 301 2.07 3.32 1.23
N PHE A 302 1.95 3.39 -0.08
CA PHE A 302 3.04 3.16 -1.01
C PHE A 302 2.79 3.84 -2.35
N HIS A 303 3.84 4.36 -2.98
CA HIS A 303 3.74 5.10 -4.22
C HIS A 303 4.65 4.53 -5.30
N VAL A 304 4.10 4.24 -6.48
CA VAL A 304 4.85 3.68 -7.62
C VAL A 304 5.24 4.71 -8.67
N GLY A 305 5.08 5.99 -8.34
CA GLY A 305 5.39 7.11 -9.21
C GLY A 305 4.15 7.66 -9.93
N ARG A 306 4.37 8.69 -10.75
CA ARG A 306 3.33 9.33 -11.55
C ARG A 306 3.28 8.73 -12.94
N ALA A 307 2.13 8.88 -13.62
CA ALA A 307 2.02 8.56 -15.04
C ALA A 307 3.02 9.40 -15.85
N ASP A 308 3.87 8.74 -16.60
CA ASP A 308 4.68 9.31 -17.66
C ASP A 308 3.98 9.10 -19.03
N ALA A 309 4.70 9.35 -20.12
CA ALA A 309 4.20 9.11 -21.47
C ALA A 309 3.78 7.64 -21.74
N ALA A 310 4.26 6.67 -20.95
CA ALA A 310 3.88 5.27 -21.03
C ALA A 310 2.55 4.96 -20.31
N GLY A 311 1.98 5.93 -19.58
CA GLY A 311 0.61 5.94 -19.11
C GLY A 311 0.25 4.95 -18.01
N GLN A 312 -1.04 4.69 -17.89
CA GLN A 312 -1.65 3.88 -16.83
C GLN A 312 -1.23 2.39 -16.86
N GLN A 313 -0.89 1.85 -18.03
CA GLN A 313 -0.46 0.46 -18.15
C GLN A 313 0.85 0.21 -17.39
N LYS A 314 1.83 1.09 -17.59
CA LYS A 314 3.13 1.02 -16.88
C LYS A 314 2.97 1.19 -15.37
N LEU A 315 2.12 2.14 -14.93
CA LEU A 315 1.84 2.30 -13.51
C LEU A 315 1.15 1.08 -12.90
N THR A 316 0.21 0.48 -13.63
CA THR A 316 -0.47 -0.76 -13.21
C THR A 316 0.53 -1.90 -13.04
N ALA A 317 1.40 -2.14 -14.02
CA ALA A 317 2.41 -3.18 -13.94
C ALA A 317 3.37 -2.95 -12.76
N ARG A 318 3.85 -1.70 -12.56
CA ARG A 318 4.70 -1.34 -11.42
C ARG A 318 4.01 -1.58 -10.08
N ALA A 319 2.74 -1.18 -9.95
CA ALA A 319 1.99 -1.35 -8.72
C ALA A 319 1.76 -2.83 -8.41
N VAL A 320 1.40 -3.64 -9.40
CA VAL A 320 1.26 -5.09 -9.22
C VAL A 320 2.60 -5.74 -8.87
N ALA A 321 3.69 -5.37 -9.56
CA ALA A 321 5.03 -5.87 -9.22
C ALA A 321 5.43 -5.52 -7.78
N ALA A 322 5.15 -4.28 -7.32
CA ALA A 322 5.40 -3.87 -5.95
C ALA A 322 4.62 -4.73 -4.94
N LEU A 323 3.33 -4.98 -5.20
CA LEU A 323 2.50 -5.85 -4.35
C LEU A 323 3.02 -7.29 -4.31
N LEU A 324 3.48 -7.83 -5.45
CA LEU A 324 4.09 -9.16 -5.50
C LEU A 324 5.38 -9.22 -4.69
N HIS A 325 6.25 -8.21 -4.78
CA HIS A 325 7.48 -8.15 -3.96
C HIS A 325 7.17 -8.00 -2.46
N MET A 326 6.14 -7.24 -2.09
CA MET A 326 5.67 -7.18 -0.70
C MET A 326 5.18 -8.55 -0.22
N ALA A 327 4.38 -9.25 -1.02
CA ALA A 327 3.87 -10.59 -0.72
C ALA A 327 5.00 -11.61 -0.57
N ASP A 328 5.94 -11.64 -1.53
CA ASP A 328 7.10 -12.53 -1.55
C ASP A 328 7.96 -12.38 -0.29
N GLN A 329 8.11 -11.16 0.21
CA GLN A 329 8.90 -10.87 1.41
C GLN A 329 8.08 -10.88 2.71
N GLY A 330 6.81 -11.30 2.66
CA GLY A 330 5.96 -11.53 3.82
C GLY A 330 5.43 -10.26 4.49
N ALA A 331 5.12 -9.22 3.72
CA ALA A 331 4.29 -8.13 4.22
C ALA A 331 2.88 -8.64 4.55
N ALA A 332 2.29 -8.14 5.63
CA ALA A 332 0.97 -8.57 6.09
C ALA A 332 -0.17 -7.76 5.45
N ALA A 333 0.07 -6.49 5.15
CA ALA A 333 -0.92 -5.64 4.50
C ALA A 333 -0.27 -4.60 3.59
N ALA A 334 -1.02 -4.18 2.55
CA ALA A 334 -0.67 -3.04 1.70
C ALA A 334 -1.94 -2.23 1.39
N LEU A 335 -1.90 -0.94 1.71
CA LEU A 335 -3.02 -0.02 1.54
C LEU A 335 -2.75 0.92 0.36
N ILE A 336 -3.62 0.85 -0.64
CA ILE A 336 -3.58 1.70 -1.82
C ILE A 336 -4.12 3.08 -1.44
N TRP A 337 -3.28 4.11 -1.58
CA TRP A 337 -3.70 5.48 -1.35
C TRP A 337 -4.57 5.98 -2.50
N GLU A 338 -5.66 6.70 -2.15
CA GLU A 338 -6.55 7.36 -3.10
C GLU A 338 -7.06 6.42 -4.22
N PRO A 339 -7.95 5.47 -3.91
CA PRO A 339 -8.36 4.41 -4.83
C PRO A 339 -9.17 4.91 -6.04
N GLN A 340 -9.73 6.11 -5.98
CA GLN A 340 -10.52 6.71 -7.06
C GLN A 340 -9.65 7.57 -7.95
N GLY A 341 -9.80 7.44 -9.28
CA GLY A 341 -9.20 8.35 -10.25
C GLY A 341 -9.79 9.75 -10.13
N ASP A 342 -8.93 10.74 -9.94
CA ASP A 342 -9.33 12.14 -10.03
C ASP A 342 -9.43 12.59 -11.48
N THR A 343 -10.34 13.52 -11.78
CA THR A 343 -10.57 14.06 -13.11
C THR A 343 -9.44 14.95 -13.62
N GLY A 344 -8.46 15.27 -12.80
CA GLY A 344 -7.43 16.24 -13.13
C GLY A 344 -5.96 15.80 -13.06
N GLN A 345 -5.64 14.77 -12.29
CA GLN A 345 -4.23 14.35 -12.14
C GLN A 345 -4.09 12.86 -11.77
N PRO A 346 -3.56 12.02 -12.67
CA PRO A 346 -3.25 10.63 -12.33
C PRO A 346 -1.96 10.60 -11.49
N HIS A 347 -2.09 10.67 -10.17
CA HIS A 347 -0.96 10.60 -9.24
C HIS A 347 -0.52 9.16 -8.95
N ALA A 348 -1.42 8.19 -9.10
CA ALA A 348 -1.18 6.76 -8.92
C ALA A 348 -2.15 5.99 -9.79
N PRO A 349 -1.91 4.70 -10.06
CA PRO A 349 -2.92 3.88 -10.71
C PRO A 349 -4.16 3.82 -9.81
N ALA A 350 -5.31 4.23 -10.35
CA ALA A 350 -6.58 4.20 -9.64
C ALA A 350 -7.31 2.88 -9.89
N LEU A 351 -8.17 2.49 -8.95
CA LEU A 351 -8.97 1.27 -9.07
C LEU A 351 -10.22 1.48 -9.95
N TRP A 352 -10.78 2.69 -9.92
CA TRP A 352 -11.97 3.08 -10.71
C TRP A 352 -11.92 4.54 -11.15
N THR A 353 -12.70 4.88 -12.15
CA THR A 353 -12.84 6.26 -12.65
C THR A 353 -13.64 7.11 -11.66
N SER A 354 -13.40 8.43 -11.65
CA SER A 354 -14.15 9.34 -10.75
C SER A 354 -15.65 9.08 -10.80
N THR A 355 -16.27 8.99 -9.64
CA THR A 355 -17.73 8.81 -9.51
C THR A 355 -18.52 10.09 -9.79
N ASN A 356 -17.84 11.23 -9.85
CA ASN A 356 -18.46 12.54 -10.11
C ASN A 356 -18.68 12.87 -11.60
N GLY A 357 -18.22 12.00 -12.51
CA GLY A 357 -18.40 12.15 -13.96
C GLY A 357 -19.51 11.27 -14.51
N ASP A 358 -20.04 11.62 -15.68
CA ASP A 358 -20.99 10.79 -16.41
C ASP A 358 -20.38 9.42 -16.72
N GLY A 359 -21.12 8.35 -16.36
CA GLY A 359 -20.62 6.99 -16.48
C GLY A 359 -19.40 6.69 -15.60
N GLY A 360 -19.23 7.42 -14.50
CA GLY A 360 -18.14 7.22 -13.54
C GLY A 360 -18.25 5.93 -12.73
N GLY A 361 -17.25 5.70 -11.87
CA GLY A 361 -17.18 4.50 -11.03
C GLY A 361 -16.76 3.23 -11.77
N ARG A 362 -16.38 3.32 -13.05
CA ARG A 362 -16.00 2.15 -13.85
C ARG A 362 -14.67 1.58 -13.37
N PRO A 363 -14.54 0.24 -13.28
CA PRO A 363 -13.28 -0.40 -12.96
C PRO A 363 -12.21 -0.04 -14.00
N LEU A 364 -11.00 0.17 -13.52
CA LEU A 364 -9.80 0.39 -14.32
C LEU A 364 -8.93 -0.88 -14.32
N ALA A 365 -7.96 -0.96 -15.22
CA ALA A 365 -7.07 -2.10 -15.33
C ALA A 365 -6.37 -2.46 -14.00
N TYR A 366 -5.99 -1.46 -13.21
CA TYR A 366 -5.42 -1.70 -11.89
C TYR A 366 -6.45 -2.28 -10.91
N GLY A 367 -7.70 -1.82 -10.96
CA GLY A 367 -8.79 -2.40 -10.16
C GLY A 367 -9.01 -3.88 -10.49
N GLU A 368 -9.00 -4.24 -11.77
CA GLU A 368 -9.10 -5.64 -12.19
C GLU A 368 -7.89 -6.46 -11.72
N ALA A 369 -6.68 -5.96 -11.91
CA ALA A 369 -5.47 -6.64 -11.48
C ALA A 369 -5.45 -6.89 -9.96
N VAL A 370 -5.87 -5.90 -9.14
CA VAL A 370 -5.95 -6.03 -7.69
C VAL A 370 -7.03 -7.03 -7.28
N ALA A 371 -8.22 -7.02 -7.92
CA ALA A 371 -9.27 -8.00 -7.64
C ALA A 371 -8.79 -9.43 -7.96
N ARG A 372 -8.10 -9.63 -9.10
CA ARG A 372 -7.50 -10.92 -9.46
C ARG A 372 -6.39 -11.33 -8.50
N LEU A 373 -5.55 -10.40 -8.07
CA LEU A 373 -4.50 -10.67 -7.09
C LEU A 373 -5.10 -11.12 -5.74
N GLN A 374 -6.18 -10.48 -5.27
CA GLN A 374 -6.92 -10.91 -4.09
C GLN A 374 -7.42 -12.36 -4.20
N GLN A 375 -8.02 -12.73 -5.35
CA GLN A 375 -8.46 -14.11 -5.61
C GLN A 375 -7.30 -15.10 -5.57
N VAL A 376 -6.18 -14.74 -6.19
CA VAL A 376 -4.99 -15.59 -6.28
C VAL A 376 -4.34 -15.79 -4.92
N LEU A 377 -4.24 -14.74 -4.10
CA LEU A 377 -3.62 -14.81 -2.78
C LEU A 377 -4.54 -15.42 -1.71
N ALA A 378 -5.85 -15.45 -1.92
CA ALA A 378 -6.80 -15.95 -0.94
C ALA A 378 -6.54 -17.41 -0.58
N GLY A 379 -6.37 -17.69 0.72
CA GLY A 379 -6.13 -19.04 1.24
C GLY A 379 -4.75 -19.61 0.92
N ARG A 380 -3.78 -18.75 0.57
CA ARG A 380 -2.38 -19.13 0.42
C ARG A 380 -1.49 -18.42 1.43
N ALA A 381 -0.78 -19.21 2.22
CA ALA A 381 0.20 -18.69 3.18
C ALA A 381 1.61 -18.65 2.58
N GLY A 382 2.30 -17.54 2.81
CA GLY A 382 3.74 -17.44 2.61
C GLY A 382 4.23 -17.16 1.19
N PRO A 383 5.57 -17.15 1.03
CA PRO A 383 6.24 -16.79 -0.22
C PRO A 383 6.00 -17.78 -1.37
N ASP A 384 5.52 -18.99 -1.08
CA ASP A 384 5.29 -20.05 -2.07
C ASP A 384 4.19 -19.71 -3.10
N ALA A 385 3.46 -18.61 -2.91
CA ALA A 385 2.44 -18.14 -3.84
C ALA A 385 2.97 -17.17 -4.91
N VAL A 386 4.24 -16.76 -4.82
CA VAL A 386 4.87 -15.79 -5.73
C VAL A 386 6.19 -16.34 -6.25
N SER A 387 6.50 -16.08 -7.51
CA SER A 387 7.78 -16.44 -8.14
C SER A 387 8.24 -15.36 -9.10
N TRP A 388 9.55 -15.23 -9.24
CA TRP A 388 10.21 -14.32 -10.15
C TRP A 388 11.12 -15.10 -11.12
N PRO A 389 10.57 -15.70 -12.20
CA PRO A 389 11.37 -16.50 -13.15
C PRO A 389 12.33 -15.65 -13.99
N ALA A 390 12.09 -14.35 -14.09
CA ALA A 390 13.00 -13.35 -14.64
C ALA A 390 12.89 -12.06 -13.83
N SER A 391 13.87 -11.15 -13.95
CA SER A 391 13.98 -9.95 -13.11
C SER A 391 12.74 -9.06 -13.11
N GLU A 392 12.03 -8.98 -14.23
CA GLU A 392 10.85 -8.13 -14.42
C GLU A 392 9.57 -8.94 -14.68
N LEU A 393 9.64 -10.26 -14.54
CA LEU A 393 8.50 -11.16 -14.70
C LEU A 393 8.13 -11.76 -13.35
N GLY A 394 7.04 -11.29 -12.76
CA GLY A 394 6.45 -11.83 -11.54
C GLY A 394 5.24 -12.69 -11.82
N LEU A 395 5.07 -13.75 -11.06
CA LEU A 395 3.90 -14.61 -11.07
C LEU A 395 3.37 -14.77 -9.65
N ALA A 396 2.04 -14.66 -9.50
CA ALA A 396 1.34 -15.14 -8.32
C ALA A 396 0.32 -16.19 -8.74
N TRP A 397 0.15 -17.25 -7.97
CA TRP A 397 -0.80 -18.30 -8.29
C TRP A 397 -1.58 -18.79 -7.08
N GLY A 398 -2.82 -19.16 -7.31
CA GLY A 398 -3.75 -19.70 -6.33
C GLY A 398 -4.59 -20.81 -6.92
N ARG A 399 -5.66 -21.13 -6.22
CA ARG A 399 -6.59 -22.19 -6.64
C ARG A 399 -7.37 -21.84 -7.90
N GLU A 400 -7.61 -20.54 -8.13
CA GLU A 400 -8.49 -20.03 -9.18
C GLU A 400 -7.74 -19.54 -10.42
N GLY A 401 -6.44 -19.28 -10.30
CA GLY A 401 -5.67 -18.76 -11.43
C GLY A 401 -4.24 -18.39 -11.13
N VAL A 402 -3.61 -17.89 -12.18
CA VAL A 402 -2.27 -17.28 -12.16
C VAL A 402 -2.40 -15.84 -12.60
N LEU A 403 -1.81 -14.92 -11.83
CA LEU A 403 -1.60 -13.55 -12.23
C LEU A 403 -0.13 -13.38 -12.63
N LEU A 404 0.10 -12.88 -13.83
CA LEU A 404 1.42 -12.56 -14.35
C LEU A 404 1.56 -11.05 -14.44
N VAL A 405 2.76 -10.55 -14.15
CA VAL A 405 3.16 -9.16 -14.41
C VAL A 405 4.50 -9.13 -15.13
N HIS A 406 4.54 -8.48 -16.29
CA HIS A 406 5.77 -8.13 -16.98
C HIS A 406 5.99 -6.62 -16.84
N ASN A 407 6.94 -6.23 -15.98
CA ASN A 407 7.19 -4.84 -15.62
C ASN A 407 8.35 -4.21 -16.42
N ALA A 408 8.51 -4.60 -17.69
CA ALA A 408 9.53 -4.07 -18.59
C ALA A 408 8.95 -3.53 -19.89
N GLY A 409 9.73 -2.74 -20.60
CA GLY A 409 9.32 -2.06 -21.84
C GLY A 409 9.47 -2.89 -23.12
N ASP A 410 9.90 -4.13 -23.02
CA ASP A 410 10.07 -5.09 -24.11
C ASP A 410 8.96 -6.15 -24.08
N ARG A 411 9.12 -7.18 -24.89
CA ARG A 411 8.28 -8.38 -24.88
C ARG A 411 9.03 -9.54 -24.25
N ILE A 412 8.31 -10.41 -23.57
CA ILE A 412 8.87 -11.65 -23.05
C ILE A 412 8.04 -12.85 -23.51
N ASP A 413 8.75 -13.89 -23.97
CA ASP A 413 8.17 -15.20 -24.28
C ASP A 413 8.35 -16.11 -23.08
N LEU A 414 7.30 -16.85 -22.72
CA LEU A 414 7.34 -17.85 -21.67
C LEU A 414 6.46 -19.04 -22.04
N GLN A 415 6.56 -20.10 -21.29
CA GLN A 415 5.68 -21.25 -21.38
C GLN A 415 4.96 -21.45 -20.05
N ILE A 416 3.66 -21.70 -20.12
CA ILE A 416 2.86 -22.10 -18.95
C ILE A 416 2.16 -23.40 -19.32
N GLN A 417 2.35 -24.45 -18.54
CA GLN A 417 1.84 -25.80 -18.80
C GLN A 417 2.26 -26.31 -20.18
N GLY A 418 3.53 -26.06 -20.55
CA GLY A 418 4.07 -26.45 -21.86
C GLY A 418 3.55 -25.63 -23.05
N ARG A 419 2.71 -24.64 -22.84
CA ARG A 419 2.17 -23.77 -23.91
C ARG A 419 2.90 -22.45 -24.00
N PRO A 420 3.22 -22.00 -25.21
CA PRO A 420 3.84 -20.70 -25.41
C PRO A 420 2.86 -19.57 -25.04
N LEU A 421 3.36 -18.58 -24.32
CA LEU A 421 2.69 -17.36 -23.97
C LEU A 421 3.64 -16.19 -24.22
N ASN A 422 3.13 -15.12 -24.80
CA ASN A 422 3.87 -13.88 -25.00
C ASN A 422 3.21 -12.78 -24.18
N LEU A 423 4.01 -12.06 -23.39
CA LEU A 423 3.58 -10.84 -22.70
C LEU A 423 4.20 -9.62 -23.38
N GLY A 424 3.38 -8.61 -23.62
CA GLY A 424 3.80 -7.30 -24.12
C GLY A 424 4.45 -6.42 -23.03
N PRO A 425 4.91 -5.22 -23.42
CA PRO A 425 5.45 -4.25 -22.49
C PRO A 425 4.45 -3.89 -21.38
N TYR A 426 4.90 -3.94 -20.12
CA TYR A 426 4.11 -3.56 -18.94
C TYR A 426 2.75 -4.26 -18.86
N GLU A 427 2.70 -5.52 -19.25
CA GLU A 427 1.45 -6.28 -19.26
C GLU A 427 1.18 -6.98 -17.94
N VAL A 428 -0.07 -6.89 -17.47
CA VAL A 428 -0.61 -7.70 -16.40
C VAL A 428 -1.66 -8.61 -17.00
N ARG A 429 -1.52 -9.92 -16.79
CA ARG A 429 -2.42 -10.93 -17.35
C ARG A 429 -2.86 -11.94 -16.29
N TYR A 430 -4.15 -12.22 -16.26
CA TYR A 430 -4.72 -13.29 -15.44
C TYR A 430 -5.08 -14.48 -16.31
N LEU A 431 -4.72 -15.67 -15.86
CA LEU A 431 -5.10 -16.94 -16.48
C LEU A 431 -5.87 -17.79 -15.47
N PRO A 432 -7.14 -18.15 -15.73
CA PRO A 432 -7.89 -19.01 -14.85
C PRO A 432 -7.28 -20.42 -14.80
N LEU A 433 -7.27 -21.05 -13.62
CA LEU A 433 -6.83 -22.42 -13.41
C LEU A 433 -8.01 -23.35 -13.18
N ARG A 434 -7.92 -24.59 -13.65
CA ARG A 434 -8.76 -25.66 -13.14
C ARG A 434 -8.26 -26.08 -11.75
N ALA A 435 -9.18 -26.26 -10.80
CA ALA A 435 -8.85 -26.61 -9.43
C ALA A 435 -7.93 -27.84 -9.34
N GLY A 436 -6.88 -27.72 -8.52
CA GLY A 436 -5.93 -28.81 -8.26
C GLY A 436 -4.80 -28.98 -9.27
N THR A 437 -4.66 -28.08 -10.24
CA THR A 437 -3.58 -28.13 -11.23
C THR A 437 -2.31 -27.46 -10.68
N PRO A 438 -1.15 -28.14 -10.63
CA PRO A 438 0.14 -27.51 -10.39
C PRO A 438 0.44 -26.49 -11.49
N VAL A 439 1.10 -25.38 -11.13
CA VAL A 439 1.54 -24.40 -12.13
C VAL A 439 2.96 -24.70 -12.54
N GLU A 440 3.14 -25.12 -13.80
CA GLU A 440 4.45 -25.27 -14.41
C GLU A 440 4.69 -24.11 -15.36
N PHE A 441 5.85 -23.46 -15.24
CA PHE A 441 6.25 -22.37 -16.12
C PHE A 441 7.72 -22.47 -16.49
N ALA A 442 8.07 -21.99 -17.67
CA ALA A 442 9.43 -21.87 -18.15
C ALA A 442 9.59 -20.59 -18.97
N VAL A 443 10.73 -19.94 -18.83
CA VAL A 443 11.15 -18.84 -19.71
C VAL A 443 12.16 -19.43 -20.69
N PRO A 444 11.85 -19.51 -22.00
CA PRO A 444 12.78 -20.02 -23.00
C PRO A 444 13.98 -19.09 -23.15
N GLY A 445 15.17 -19.63 -23.23
CA GLY A 445 16.40 -18.89 -23.45
C GLY A 445 17.48 -19.26 -22.44
N PRO A 446 18.74 -18.83 -22.65
CA PRO A 446 19.72 -18.93 -21.61
C PRO A 446 19.17 -18.18 -20.41
N SER A 447 19.06 -18.86 -19.26
CA SER A 447 18.67 -18.24 -18.00
C SER A 447 19.47 -16.95 -17.87
N ALA A 448 18.85 -15.81 -18.19
CA ALA A 448 19.50 -14.54 -17.86
C ALA A 448 19.78 -14.66 -16.36
N PRO A 449 21.01 -14.41 -15.90
CA PRO A 449 21.30 -14.50 -14.50
C PRO A 449 20.24 -13.64 -13.81
N THR A 450 19.34 -14.27 -13.06
CA THR A 450 18.45 -13.55 -12.17
C THR A 450 19.36 -12.62 -11.41
N ALA A 451 19.19 -11.32 -11.60
CA ALA A 451 19.99 -10.37 -10.84
C ALA A 451 19.89 -10.83 -9.39
N PRO A 452 20.98 -11.10 -8.68
CA PRO A 452 20.91 -11.76 -7.40
C PRO A 452 19.95 -10.97 -6.52
N ALA A 453 18.92 -11.64 -6.02
CA ALA A 453 17.92 -11.04 -5.14
C ALA A 453 18.67 -10.28 -4.04
N GLY A 454 18.41 -8.98 -3.87
CA GLY A 454 19.08 -8.15 -2.87
C GLY A 454 20.03 -7.08 -3.41
N GLN A 455 20.07 -6.82 -4.72
CA GLN A 455 20.85 -5.69 -5.24
C GLN A 455 20.14 -4.33 -5.08
N CYS A 456 18.82 -4.32 -4.99
CA CYS A 456 18.07 -3.07 -4.85
C CYS A 456 18.50 -2.31 -3.58
N LEU A 457 18.43 -2.94 -2.42
CA LEU A 457 18.98 -2.45 -1.16
C LEU A 457 19.63 -3.58 -0.37
N ARG A 458 20.81 -3.32 0.18
CA ARG A 458 21.54 -4.20 1.09
C ARG A 458 22.26 -3.37 2.16
N LEU A 459 22.58 -3.97 3.29
CA LEU A 459 23.50 -3.36 4.24
C LEU A 459 24.90 -3.38 3.61
N THR A 460 25.49 -2.21 3.44
CA THR A 460 26.89 -2.07 3.02
C THR A 460 27.76 -2.05 4.27
N ASP A 461 28.87 -2.79 4.28
CA ASP A 461 29.81 -2.72 5.38
C ASP A 461 30.34 -1.29 5.50
N ALA A 462 30.19 -0.70 6.68
CA ALA A 462 30.60 0.68 6.96
C ALA A 462 32.14 0.92 6.86
N THR A 463 32.90 -0.10 6.48
CA THR A 463 34.37 -0.07 6.45
C THR A 463 34.99 0.18 5.07
N ALA A 464 34.21 0.30 3.99
CA ALA A 464 34.75 0.43 2.64
C ALA A 464 35.04 1.86 2.16
N SER A 465 34.77 2.91 2.96
CA SER A 465 34.85 4.33 2.52
C SER A 465 36.12 5.08 2.93
N SER A 466 37.17 4.44 3.43
CA SER A 466 38.39 5.16 3.88
C SER A 466 39.71 4.79 3.15
N ALA A 467 39.61 4.15 1.98
CA ALA A 467 40.82 3.66 1.28
C ALA A 467 41.08 4.24 -0.13
N GLU A 468 40.48 5.38 -0.50
CA GLU A 468 40.88 6.07 -1.75
C GLU A 468 40.98 7.59 -1.55
N THR A 469 41.98 8.02 -0.77
CA THR A 469 42.63 9.34 -0.91
C THR A 469 43.98 9.30 -0.17
N ARG A 470 45.02 8.87 -0.85
CA ARG A 470 46.40 9.31 -0.64
C ARG A 470 47.10 9.51 -1.98
#